data_fc56ef5fda71b1bb0dbf0214cdaba498
#
_entry.id   fc56ef5fda71b1bb0dbf0214cdaba498
#
_cell.length_a   1.000
_cell.length_b   1.000
_cell.length_c   1.000
_cell.angle_alpha   90.00
_cell.angle_beta   90.00
_cell.angle_gamma   90.00
#
_symmetry.space_group_name_H-M   'P 1'
#
loop_
_entity.id
_entity.type
_entity.pdbx_description
1 polymer ?
#
loop_
_entity_poly.entity_id
_entity_poly.type
_entity_poly.pdbx_seq_one_letter_code
_entity_poly.pdbx_strand_id
1 'polypeptide(L)'
;MNIDLPILTDSGGFQVFSLGNPRDGDNMVKIDDDGVEFRSHLNGDKHYFTPEKAMQIQDQLSADIIMAFDDVAPGDASRSRAKQALDRTHRWARQGMDEWLRLQ
;
A
#
# COMPACT_ATOMS: atom_id res chain seq x y z
N MET A 1 -6.09 19.76 7.03
CA MET A 1 -5.56 19.64 8.40
C MET A 1 -4.72 20.87 8.71
N ASN A 2 -5.01 21.52 9.82
CA ASN A 2 -4.29 22.75 10.15
C ASN A 2 -3.32 22.47 11.32
N ILE A 3 -2.20 21.81 11.00
CA ILE A 3 -1.20 21.38 11.98
C ILE A 3 0.14 22.01 11.60
N ASP A 4 0.76 22.72 12.58
CA ASP A 4 2.05 23.37 12.39
C ASP A 4 3.25 22.46 12.65
N LEU A 5 3.02 21.20 13.02
CA LEU A 5 4.07 20.22 13.29
C LEU A 5 4.34 19.38 12.04
N PRO A 6 5.57 18.84 11.91
CA PRO A 6 5.85 17.89 10.83
C PRO A 6 4.90 16.69 10.89
N ILE A 7 4.42 16.25 9.71
CA ILE A 7 3.48 15.14 9.57
C ILE A 7 4.14 14.02 8.80
N LEU A 8 4.11 12.82 9.37
CA LEU A 8 4.49 11.58 8.68
C LEU A 8 3.23 10.75 8.45
N THR A 9 3.00 10.32 7.22
CA THR A 9 1.86 9.46 6.89
C THR A 9 2.34 8.06 6.49
N ASP A 10 1.44 7.08 6.60
CA ASP A 10 1.72 5.71 6.20
C ASP A 10 1.12 5.41 4.82
N SER A 11 1.65 4.39 4.17
CA SER A 11 1.19 3.97 2.83
C SER A 11 0.02 3.00 2.85
N GLY A 12 -0.24 2.35 3.98
CA GLY A 12 -1.26 1.31 4.10
C GLY A 12 -0.80 -0.11 3.77
N GLY A 13 0.48 -0.33 3.48
CA GLY A 13 0.99 -1.66 3.13
C GLY A 13 0.77 -2.70 4.21
N PHE A 14 0.96 -2.32 5.47
CA PHE A 14 0.73 -3.24 6.60
C PHE A 14 -0.75 -3.62 6.71
N GLN A 15 -1.65 -2.69 6.52
CA GLN A 15 -3.10 -2.96 6.57
C GLN A 15 -3.51 -3.94 5.47
N VAL A 16 -2.93 -3.82 4.29
CA VAL A 16 -3.15 -4.79 3.20
C VAL A 16 -2.71 -6.19 3.63
N PHE A 17 -1.53 -6.31 4.23
CA PHE A 17 -1.03 -7.58 4.75
C PHE A 17 -1.99 -8.15 5.81
N SER A 18 -2.41 -7.33 6.75
CA SER A 18 -3.29 -7.74 7.84
C SER A 18 -4.65 -8.22 7.33
N LEU A 19 -5.25 -7.49 6.37
CA LEU A 19 -6.55 -7.86 5.80
C LEU A 19 -6.49 -9.11 4.93
N GLY A 20 -5.32 -9.41 4.35
CA GLY A 20 -5.11 -10.59 3.54
C GLY A 20 -4.80 -11.85 4.34
N ASN A 21 -4.80 -11.78 5.67
CA ASN A 21 -4.46 -12.92 6.53
C ASN A 21 -5.58 -13.98 6.47
N PRO A 22 -5.24 -15.25 6.14
CA PRO A 22 -6.24 -16.32 6.02
C PRO A 22 -7.04 -16.61 7.31
N ARG A 23 -6.60 -16.12 8.47
CA ARG A 23 -7.32 -16.30 9.73
C ARG A 23 -8.69 -15.65 9.73
N ASP A 24 -8.91 -14.66 8.86
CA ASP A 24 -10.17 -13.92 8.80
C ASP A 24 -11.19 -14.57 7.85
N GLY A 25 -10.92 -15.76 7.36
CA GLY A 25 -11.82 -16.58 6.58
C GLY A 25 -11.79 -16.29 5.08
N ASP A 26 -12.41 -15.21 4.65
CA ASP A 26 -12.44 -14.86 3.23
C ASP A 26 -11.20 -14.06 2.83
N ASN A 27 -10.63 -14.43 1.69
CA ASN A 27 -9.51 -13.68 1.14
C ASN A 27 -10.04 -12.37 0.55
N MET A 28 -10.05 -11.33 1.36
CA MET A 28 -10.60 -10.02 0.99
C MET A 28 -9.59 -9.15 0.24
N VAL A 29 -8.39 -9.67 0.01
CA VAL A 29 -7.30 -8.91 -0.63
C VAL A 29 -6.72 -9.73 -1.78
N LYS A 30 -6.58 -9.08 -2.93
CA LYS A 30 -5.88 -9.64 -4.10
C LYS A 30 -4.76 -8.69 -4.48
N ILE A 31 -3.54 -9.20 -4.56
CA ILE A 31 -2.35 -8.43 -4.90
C ILE A 31 -1.89 -8.82 -6.30
N ASP A 32 -1.69 -7.81 -7.16
CA ASP A 32 -1.06 -8.00 -8.47
C ASP A 32 0.11 -7.03 -8.62
N ASP A 33 0.75 -7.04 -9.79
CA ASP A 33 1.93 -6.19 -10.01
C ASP A 33 1.61 -4.70 -10.09
N ASP A 34 0.37 -4.34 -10.35
CA ASP A 34 -0.06 -2.95 -10.48
C ASP A 34 -0.61 -2.37 -9.20
N GLY A 35 -1.08 -3.20 -8.28
CA GLY A 35 -1.66 -2.70 -7.05
C GLY A 35 -2.37 -3.78 -6.25
N VAL A 36 -3.33 -3.36 -5.43
CA VAL A 36 -4.05 -4.22 -4.50
C VAL A 36 -5.55 -3.95 -4.60
N GLU A 37 -6.32 -5.00 -4.84
CA GLU A 37 -7.78 -4.96 -4.72
C GLU A 37 -8.17 -5.48 -3.35
N PHE A 38 -9.04 -4.74 -2.65
CA PHE A 38 -9.58 -5.19 -1.37
C PHE A 38 -11.05 -4.83 -1.25
N ARG A 39 -11.76 -5.56 -0.34
CA ARG A 39 -13.16 -5.30 -0.05
C ARG A 39 -13.32 -4.70 1.34
N SER A 40 -14.21 -3.71 1.43
CA SER A 40 -14.56 -3.12 2.72
C SER A 40 -15.33 -4.14 3.58
N HIS A 41 -15.01 -4.22 4.86
CA HIS A 41 -15.76 -5.03 5.82
C HIS A 41 -17.17 -4.52 6.08
N LEU A 42 -17.41 -3.23 5.83
CA LEU A 42 -18.68 -2.60 6.20
C LEU A 42 -19.77 -2.83 5.17
N ASN A 43 -19.44 -2.78 3.88
CA ASN A 43 -20.44 -2.82 2.81
C ASN A 43 -20.06 -3.73 1.64
N GLY A 44 -18.89 -4.38 1.70
CA GLY A 44 -18.43 -5.25 0.63
C GLY A 44 -17.95 -4.55 -0.63
N ASP A 45 -17.85 -3.22 -0.62
CA ASP A 45 -17.37 -2.46 -1.78
C ASP A 45 -15.92 -2.82 -2.10
N LYS A 46 -15.63 -2.92 -3.40
CA LYS A 46 -14.29 -3.17 -3.89
C LYS A 46 -13.52 -1.87 -4.04
N HIS A 47 -12.29 -1.86 -3.55
CA HIS A 47 -11.37 -0.74 -3.71
C HIS A 47 -10.08 -1.25 -4.32
N TYR A 48 -9.45 -0.42 -5.16
CA TYR A 48 -8.19 -0.75 -5.80
C TYR A 48 -7.15 0.31 -5.46
N PHE A 49 -6.09 -0.10 -4.77
CA PHE A 49 -4.98 0.78 -4.39
C PHE A 49 -3.76 0.51 -5.26
N THR A 50 -3.13 1.59 -5.72
CA THR A 50 -1.89 1.55 -6.47
C THR A 50 -0.84 2.38 -5.75
N PRO A 51 0.46 2.22 -6.10
CA PRO A 51 1.50 3.11 -5.54
C PRO A 51 1.20 4.58 -5.80
N GLU A 52 0.68 4.92 -6.97
CA GLU A 52 0.32 6.28 -7.33
C GLU A 52 -0.79 6.83 -6.43
N LYS A 53 -1.81 6.02 -6.19
CA LYS A 53 -2.93 6.43 -5.34
C LYS A 53 -2.48 6.64 -3.89
N ALA A 54 -1.58 5.79 -3.39
CA ALA A 54 -1.02 5.95 -2.05
C ALA A 54 -0.29 7.28 -1.91
N MET A 55 0.46 7.70 -2.94
CA MET A 55 1.13 8.99 -2.94
C MET A 55 0.16 10.15 -3.01
N GLN A 56 -0.88 10.04 -3.84
CA GLN A 56 -1.91 11.08 -3.98
C GLN A 56 -2.62 11.33 -2.64
N ILE A 57 -2.97 10.27 -1.92
CA ILE A 57 -3.64 10.41 -0.62
C ILE A 57 -2.72 11.07 0.39
N GLN A 58 -1.47 10.67 0.47
CA GLN A 58 -0.51 11.27 1.39
C GLN A 58 -0.24 12.73 1.06
N ASP A 59 -0.21 13.08 -0.23
CA ASP A 59 -0.09 14.46 -0.67
C ASP A 59 -1.31 15.29 -0.24
N GLN A 60 -2.51 14.75 -0.40
CA GLN A 60 -3.74 15.42 0.02
C GLN A 60 -3.77 15.67 1.54
N LEU A 61 -3.14 14.82 2.31
CA LEU A 61 -3.01 14.98 3.75
C LEU A 61 -1.91 15.99 4.13
N SER A 62 -1.21 16.54 3.16
CA SER A 62 -0.12 17.51 3.36
C SER A 62 1.03 16.95 4.21
N ALA A 63 1.37 15.70 4.00
CA ALA A 63 2.45 15.06 4.73
C ALA A 63 3.81 15.65 4.36
N ASP A 64 4.67 15.82 5.35
CA ASP A 64 6.06 16.24 5.14
C ASP A 64 6.95 15.05 4.80
N ILE A 65 6.65 13.89 5.39
CA ILE A 65 7.32 12.62 5.10
C ILE A 65 6.27 11.61 4.70
N ILE A 66 6.46 10.99 3.54
CA ILE A 66 5.54 9.98 3.02
C ILE A 66 6.25 8.63 2.92
N MET A 67 5.46 7.56 2.94
CA MET A 67 5.98 6.21 2.89
C MET A 67 5.65 5.54 1.56
N ALA A 68 6.59 4.76 1.05
CA ALA A 68 6.35 3.96 -0.16
C ALA A 68 5.34 2.85 0.13
N PHE A 69 4.48 2.58 -0.86
CA PHE A 69 3.57 1.43 -0.79
C PHE A 69 4.38 0.15 -1.00
N ASP A 70 4.20 -0.83 -0.13
CA ASP A 70 5.00 -2.05 -0.16
C ASP A 70 4.13 -3.31 -0.13
N ASP A 71 4.67 -4.39 -0.65
CA ASP A 71 4.08 -5.73 -0.55
C ASP A 71 4.74 -6.45 0.62
N VAL A 72 3.98 -6.66 1.70
CA VAL A 72 4.47 -7.30 2.93
C VAL A 72 4.19 -8.80 2.84
N ALA A 73 5.24 -9.61 2.72
CA ALA A 73 5.12 -11.06 2.71
C ALA A 73 5.12 -11.61 4.14
N PRO A 74 4.36 -12.71 4.39
CA PRO A 74 4.43 -13.38 5.69
C PRO A 74 5.85 -13.87 6.01
N GLY A 75 6.20 -13.93 7.31
CA GLY A 75 7.53 -14.38 7.72
C GLY A 75 7.84 -15.83 7.34
N ASP A 76 6.80 -16.66 7.16
CA ASP A 76 6.91 -18.07 6.75
C ASP A 76 6.69 -18.24 5.23
N ALA A 77 6.70 -17.16 4.46
CA ALA A 77 6.49 -17.24 3.03
C ALA A 77 7.59 -18.05 2.34
N SER A 78 7.24 -18.68 1.22
CA SER A 78 8.23 -19.35 0.37
C SER A 78 9.25 -18.35 -0.15
N ARG A 79 10.43 -18.87 -0.53
CA ARG A 79 11.48 -18.02 -1.13
C ARG A 79 10.99 -17.30 -2.39
N SER A 80 10.20 -17.99 -3.20
CA SER A 80 9.61 -17.43 -4.41
C SER A 80 8.67 -16.28 -4.09
N ARG A 81 7.81 -16.44 -3.07
CA ARG A 81 6.88 -15.38 -2.65
C ARG A 81 7.63 -14.19 -2.07
N ALA A 82 8.67 -14.44 -1.27
CA ALA A 82 9.49 -13.38 -0.67
C ALA A 82 10.21 -12.57 -1.76
N LYS A 83 10.74 -13.23 -2.79
CA LYS A 83 11.39 -12.55 -3.91
C LYS A 83 10.38 -11.72 -4.69
N GLN A 84 9.19 -12.25 -4.93
CA GLN A 84 8.12 -11.52 -5.61
C GLN A 84 7.73 -10.26 -4.84
N ALA A 85 7.62 -10.36 -3.51
CA ALA A 85 7.31 -9.21 -2.66
C ALA A 85 8.40 -8.15 -2.74
N LEU A 86 9.67 -8.55 -2.72
CA LEU A 86 10.81 -7.64 -2.82
C LEU A 86 10.81 -6.91 -4.15
N ASP A 87 10.69 -7.64 -5.26
CA ASP A 87 10.71 -7.06 -6.59
C ASP A 87 9.52 -6.11 -6.78
N ARG A 88 8.35 -6.49 -6.29
CA ARG A 88 7.14 -5.67 -6.35
C ARG A 88 7.28 -4.40 -5.52
N THR A 89 7.82 -4.50 -4.31
CA THR A 89 8.04 -3.33 -3.44
C THR A 89 9.01 -2.34 -4.09
N HIS A 90 10.10 -2.83 -4.68
CA HIS A 90 11.03 -1.96 -5.39
C HIS A 90 10.37 -1.25 -6.57
N ARG A 91 9.58 -1.95 -7.34
CA ARG A 91 8.84 -1.39 -8.47
C ARG A 91 7.83 -0.34 -7.99
N TRP A 92 7.09 -0.65 -6.94
CA TRP A 92 6.10 0.27 -6.36
C TRP A 92 6.76 1.51 -5.74
N ALA A 93 7.93 1.35 -5.15
CA ALA A 93 8.68 2.49 -4.62
C ALA A 93 9.06 3.46 -5.74
N ARG A 94 9.51 2.94 -6.88
CA ARG A 94 9.84 3.76 -8.03
C ARG A 94 8.60 4.45 -8.63
N GLN A 95 7.52 3.70 -8.79
CA GLN A 95 6.26 4.26 -9.29
C GLN A 95 5.73 5.34 -8.37
N GLY A 96 5.82 5.12 -7.06
CA GLY A 96 5.41 6.11 -6.07
C GLY A 96 6.25 7.38 -6.12
N MET A 97 7.57 7.23 -6.27
CA MET A 97 8.45 8.39 -6.40
C MET A 97 8.14 9.20 -7.65
N ASP A 98 7.92 8.53 -8.79
CA ASP A 98 7.58 9.20 -10.04
C ASP A 98 6.28 9.98 -9.89
N GLU A 99 5.27 9.39 -9.25
CA GLU A 99 4.00 10.07 -8.99
C GLU A 99 4.18 11.26 -8.04
N TRP A 100 4.96 11.09 -6.98
CA TRP A 100 5.25 12.18 -6.05
C TRP A 100 5.88 13.38 -6.75
N LEU A 101 6.87 13.12 -7.62
CA LEU A 101 7.52 14.19 -8.39
C LEU A 101 6.53 14.86 -9.35
N ARG A 102 5.60 14.11 -9.92
CA ARG A 102 4.58 14.66 -10.80
C ARG A 102 3.63 15.61 -10.05
N LEU A 103 3.35 15.31 -8.78
CA LEU A 103 2.45 16.11 -7.94
C LEU A 103 3.07 17.40 -7.43
N GLN A 104 4.40 17.55 -7.51
CA GLN A 104 5.09 18.76 -7.03
C GLN A 104 5.03 19.95 -7.98
#